data_e4a778403d5683becc77f63cf61f151d
#
_entry.id   e4a778403d5683becc77f63cf61f151d
#
_cell.length_a   1.000
_cell.length_b   1.000
_cell.length_c   1.000
_cell.angle_alpha   90.00
_cell.angle_beta   90.00
_cell.angle_gamma   90.00
#
_symmetry.space_group_name_H-M   'P 1'
#
loop_
_entity.id
_entity.type
_entity.pdbx_description
1 polymer ?
#
loop_
_entity_poly.entity_id
_entity_poly.type
_entity_poly.pdbx_seq_one_letter_code
_entity_poly.pdbx_strand_id
1 'polypeptide(L)'
;MMPFLDLKNINLAYKDELTEAFNRVLESGWFIMGPELEAFEKEFADYCEVEHCIGVGNGLDALILSLKALEVGPGDEVIVPSNTYIATWLAVTHVGATVVPVEPNIDTYNIDPTL
;
A
#
# COMPACT_ATOMS: atom_id res chain seq x y z
N MET A 1 -23.53 19.27 -5.94
CA MET A 1 -23.27 17.91 -6.46
C MET A 1 -22.70 17.09 -5.31
N MET A 2 -23.24 15.91 -5.03
CA MET A 2 -22.71 15.03 -3.97
C MET A 2 -21.48 14.31 -4.55
N PRO A 3 -20.28 14.39 -3.94
CA PRO A 3 -19.11 13.68 -4.43
C PRO A 3 -19.29 12.17 -4.18
N PHE A 4 -18.69 11.35 -5.05
CA PHE A 4 -18.65 9.88 -4.86
C PHE A 4 -17.85 9.52 -3.60
N LEU A 5 -16.75 10.22 -3.35
CA LEU A 5 -15.93 10.14 -2.14
C LEU A 5 -15.53 11.55 -1.72
N ASP A 6 -15.93 11.96 -0.53
CA ASP A 6 -15.64 13.29 0.01
C ASP A 6 -14.32 13.31 0.80
N LEU A 7 -13.21 13.17 0.07
CA LEU A 7 -11.86 13.22 0.64
C LEU A 7 -11.59 14.53 1.39
N LYS A 8 -12.19 15.64 0.93
CA LYS A 8 -12.00 16.94 1.59
C LYS A 8 -12.50 16.90 3.03
N ASN A 9 -13.75 16.47 3.24
CA ASN A 9 -14.33 16.47 4.59
C ASN A 9 -13.65 15.43 5.49
N ILE A 10 -13.27 14.27 4.94
CA ILE A 10 -12.52 13.25 5.69
C ILE A 10 -11.19 13.84 6.20
N ASN A 11 -10.40 14.48 5.33
CA ASN A 11 -9.11 15.04 5.73
C ASN A 11 -9.23 16.30 6.58
N LEU A 12 -10.27 17.11 6.39
CA LEU A 12 -10.49 18.31 7.24
C LEU A 12 -10.79 17.96 8.69
N ALA A 13 -11.31 16.77 8.98
CA ALA A 13 -11.50 16.29 10.35
C ALA A 13 -10.18 16.18 11.13
N TYR A 14 -9.08 15.96 10.44
CA TYR A 14 -7.72 15.80 10.98
C TYR A 14 -6.81 17.00 10.66
N LYS A 15 -7.41 18.15 10.28
CA LYS A 15 -6.66 19.31 9.78
C LYS A 15 -5.57 19.78 10.74
N ASP A 16 -5.91 19.91 12.02
CA ASP A 16 -4.99 20.49 13.01
C ASP A 16 -3.82 19.53 13.26
N GLU A 17 -4.08 18.23 13.42
CA GLU A 17 -3.06 17.18 13.57
C GLU A 17 -2.14 17.11 12.36
N LEU A 18 -2.70 17.14 11.15
CA LEU A 18 -1.92 17.14 9.89
C LEU A 18 -1.05 18.40 9.76
N THR A 19 -1.59 19.57 10.17
CA THR A 19 -0.83 20.82 10.13
C THR A 19 0.31 20.80 11.14
N GLU A 20 0.09 20.27 12.32
CA GLU A 20 1.11 20.12 13.35
C GLU A 20 2.23 19.17 12.90
N ALA A 21 1.89 17.99 12.35
CA ALA A 21 2.87 17.06 11.81
C ALA A 21 3.68 17.69 10.66
N PHE A 22 3.02 18.40 9.74
CA PHE A 22 3.70 19.12 8.66
C PHE A 22 4.69 20.16 9.21
N ASN A 23 4.30 20.95 10.22
CA ASN A 23 5.16 21.97 10.81
C ASN A 23 6.38 21.33 11.49
N ARG A 24 6.22 20.21 12.21
CA ARG A 24 7.35 19.48 12.81
C ARG A 24 8.38 19.07 11.76
N VAL A 25 7.94 18.53 10.62
CA VAL A 25 8.84 18.16 9.51
C VAL A 25 9.52 19.39 8.94
N LEU A 26 8.77 20.47 8.67
CA LEU A 26 9.29 21.69 8.10
C LEU A 26 10.35 22.34 9.00
N GLU A 27 10.07 22.44 10.30
CA GLU A 27 10.97 23.04 11.28
C GLU A 27 12.24 22.19 11.53
N SER A 28 12.11 20.86 11.44
CA SER A 28 13.25 19.95 11.55
C SER A 28 14.24 20.07 10.40
N GLY A 29 13.77 20.49 9.22
CA GLY A 29 14.54 20.47 7.97
C GLY A 29 14.89 19.07 7.46
N TRP A 30 14.37 18.01 8.09
CA TRP A 30 14.64 16.62 7.73
C TRP A 30 13.45 16.02 6.97
N PHE A 31 13.51 16.06 5.64
CA PHE A 31 12.39 15.75 4.76
C PHE A 31 12.36 14.29 4.23
N ILE A 32 13.43 13.53 4.41
CA ILE A 32 13.55 12.16 3.89
C ILE A 32 14.06 11.26 5.01
N MET A 33 13.34 10.16 5.25
CA MET A 33 13.70 9.16 6.27
C MET A 33 13.96 9.78 7.67
N GLY A 34 13.09 10.72 8.05
CA GLY A 34 13.21 11.45 9.31
C GLY A 34 12.32 10.86 10.42
N PRO A 35 12.30 11.53 11.60
CA PRO A 35 11.61 11.05 12.80
C PRO A 35 10.11 10.74 12.61
N GLU A 36 9.41 11.46 11.73
CA GLU A 36 7.98 11.18 11.46
C GLU A 36 7.79 9.83 10.76
N LEU A 37 8.71 9.45 9.85
CA LEU A 37 8.67 8.13 9.23
C LEU A 37 8.99 7.04 10.25
N GLU A 38 10.02 7.21 11.06
CA GLU A 38 10.39 6.25 12.11
C GLU A 38 9.24 6.03 13.10
N ALA A 39 8.56 7.11 13.50
CA ALA A 39 7.38 7.04 14.37
C ALA A 39 6.24 6.28 13.69
N PHE A 40 5.93 6.59 12.42
CA PHE A 40 4.91 5.91 11.64
C PHE A 40 5.20 4.40 11.52
N GLU A 41 6.42 4.02 11.15
CA GLU A 41 6.82 2.62 11.01
C GLU A 41 6.62 1.84 12.31
N LYS A 42 7.01 2.45 13.43
CA LYS A 42 6.82 1.85 14.75
C LYS A 42 5.35 1.73 15.12
N GLU A 43 4.58 2.81 15.03
CA GLU A 43 3.16 2.84 15.40
C GLU A 43 2.33 1.89 14.53
N PHE A 44 2.63 1.81 13.23
CA PHE A 44 1.93 0.92 12.31
C PHE A 44 2.30 -0.56 12.54
N ALA A 45 3.57 -0.85 12.85
CA ALA A 45 3.98 -2.19 13.25
C ALA A 45 3.26 -2.64 14.54
N ASP A 46 3.21 -1.77 15.55
CA ASP A 46 2.48 -2.02 16.81
C ASP A 46 0.97 -2.25 16.55
N TYR A 47 0.35 -1.43 15.68
CA TYR A 47 -1.05 -1.56 15.30
C TYR A 47 -1.35 -2.88 14.58
N CYS A 48 -0.46 -3.33 13.70
CA CYS A 48 -0.60 -4.59 12.97
C CYS A 48 -0.12 -5.82 13.78
N GLU A 49 0.38 -5.64 14.99
CA GLU A 49 0.95 -6.69 15.85
C GLU A 49 2.09 -7.46 15.15
N VAL A 50 2.93 -6.74 14.39
CA VAL A 50 4.11 -7.28 13.71
C VAL A 50 5.39 -6.63 14.23
N GLU A 51 6.53 -7.29 14.01
CA GLU A 51 7.81 -6.81 14.52
C GLU A 51 8.33 -5.59 13.75
N HIS A 52 8.04 -5.52 12.45
CA HIS A 52 8.58 -4.47 11.58
C HIS A 52 7.53 -3.92 10.60
N CYS A 53 7.65 -2.63 10.33
CA CYS A 53 6.98 -1.95 9.22
C CYS A 53 8.03 -1.14 8.47
N ILE A 54 7.94 -1.11 7.16
CA ILE A 54 8.85 -0.36 6.29
C ILE A 54 8.04 0.58 5.42
N GLY A 55 8.26 1.88 5.58
CA GLY A 55 7.64 2.90 4.75
C GLY A 55 8.18 2.88 3.32
N VAL A 56 7.28 2.97 2.35
CA VAL A 56 7.59 2.98 0.92
C VAL A 56 6.85 4.14 0.23
N GLY A 57 7.22 4.45 -1.01
CA GLY A 57 6.66 5.60 -1.72
C GLY A 57 5.16 5.46 -2.04
N ASN A 58 4.69 4.25 -2.29
CA ASN A 58 3.30 3.95 -2.65
C ASN A 58 3.02 2.45 -2.58
N GLY A 59 1.75 2.06 -2.77
CA GLY A 59 1.32 0.66 -2.72
C GLY A 59 1.89 -0.22 -3.84
N LEU A 60 2.22 0.32 -5.00
CA LEU A 60 2.88 -0.44 -6.07
C LEU A 60 4.30 -0.82 -5.66
N ASP A 61 5.05 0.11 -5.08
CA ASP A 61 6.38 -0.15 -4.55
C ASP A 61 6.33 -1.22 -3.44
N ALA A 62 5.34 -1.15 -2.55
CA ALA A 62 5.13 -2.14 -1.51
C ALA A 62 4.95 -3.56 -2.11
N LEU A 63 4.11 -3.70 -3.14
CA LEU A 63 3.87 -4.98 -3.80
C LEU A 63 5.13 -5.49 -4.53
N ILE A 64 5.84 -4.62 -5.26
CA ILE A 64 7.08 -4.98 -5.97
C ILE A 64 8.15 -5.45 -4.97
N LEU A 65 8.34 -4.70 -3.89
CA LEU A 65 9.35 -5.04 -2.89
C LEU A 65 9.01 -6.32 -2.14
N SER A 66 7.73 -6.56 -1.84
CA SER A 66 7.27 -7.80 -1.23
C SER A 66 7.53 -9.01 -2.13
N LEU A 67 7.19 -8.92 -3.42
CA LEU A 67 7.46 -10.01 -4.38
C LEU A 67 8.97 -10.28 -4.52
N LYS A 68 9.79 -9.23 -4.57
CA LYS A 68 11.25 -9.37 -4.61
C LYS A 68 11.82 -10.00 -3.34
N ALA A 69 11.29 -9.62 -2.17
CA ALA A 69 11.72 -10.20 -0.89
C ALA A 69 11.39 -11.69 -0.79
N LEU A 70 10.33 -12.13 -1.48
CA LEU A 70 9.96 -13.55 -1.63
C LEU A 70 10.68 -14.26 -2.79
N GLU A 71 11.61 -13.57 -3.45
CA GLU A 71 12.37 -14.07 -4.59
C GLU A 71 11.50 -14.46 -5.81
N VAL A 72 10.29 -13.91 -5.92
CA VAL A 72 9.40 -14.09 -7.05
C VAL A 72 9.95 -13.35 -8.28
N GLY A 73 10.03 -14.06 -9.43
CA GLY A 73 10.62 -13.50 -10.64
C GLY A 73 10.30 -14.28 -11.92
N PRO A 74 11.18 -14.20 -12.92
CA PRO A 74 10.98 -14.88 -14.21
C PRO A 74 10.80 -16.39 -14.05
N GLY A 75 9.70 -16.91 -14.57
CA GLY A 75 9.35 -18.33 -14.49
C GLY A 75 8.31 -18.65 -13.41
N ASP A 76 8.05 -17.72 -12.51
CA ASP A 76 6.99 -17.84 -11.50
C ASP A 76 5.65 -17.33 -12.03
N GLU A 77 4.58 -17.84 -11.44
CA GLU A 77 3.21 -17.40 -11.67
C GLU A 77 2.62 -16.81 -10.38
N VAL A 78 1.92 -15.69 -10.52
CA VAL A 78 1.26 -15.02 -9.38
C VAL A 78 -0.23 -14.89 -9.68
N ILE A 79 -1.05 -15.52 -8.85
CA ILE A 79 -2.49 -15.42 -8.92
C ILE A 79 -2.92 -14.05 -8.40
N VAL A 80 -3.74 -13.35 -9.18
CA VAL A 80 -4.29 -12.04 -8.85
C VAL A 80 -5.78 -11.97 -9.16
N PRO A 81 -6.58 -11.22 -8.39
CA PRO A 81 -7.99 -11.04 -8.72
C PRO A 81 -8.13 -10.22 -10.01
N SER A 82 -9.05 -10.61 -10.88
CA SER A 82 -9.28 -9.92 -12.16
C SER A 82 -9.84 -8.49 -11.97
N ASN A 83 -10.52 -8.23 -10.87
CA ASN A 83 -11.15 -6.95 -10.52
C ASN A 83 -10.26 -6.01 -9.69
N THR A 84 -8.98 -6.36 -9.50
CA THR A 84 -8.06 -5.52 -8.72
C THR A 84 -7.65 -4.26 -9.48
N TYR A 85 -7.12 -3.27 -8.75
CA TYR A 85 -6.48 -2.11 -9.38
C TYR A 85 -5.23 -2.53 -10.13
N ILE A 86 -4.96 -1.89 -11.27
CA ILE A 86 -3.88 -2.26 -12.21
C ILE A 86 -2.49 -2.38 -11.53
N ALA A 87 -2.25 -1.68 -10.43
CA ALA A 87 -0.99 -1.75 -9.70
C ALA A 87 -0.64 -3.17 -9.25
N THR A 88 -1.63 -4.01 -8.91
CA THR A 88 -1.39 -5.41 -8.54
C THR A 88 -0.78 -6.20 -9.70
N TRP A 89 -1.32 -6.03 -10.90
CA TRP A 89 -0.80 -6.68 -12.11
C TRP A 89 0.57 -6.14 -12.50
N LEU A 90 0.75 -4.81 -12.41
CA LEU A 90 2.03 -4.17 -12.69
C LEU A 90 3.13 -4.65 -11.75
N ALA A 91 2.85 -4.86 -10.47
CA ALA A 91 3.84 -5.37 -9.53
C ALA A 91 4.40 -6.72 -9.97
N VAL A 92 3.53 -7.63 -10.39
CA VAL A 92 3.92 -8.96 -10.89
C VAL A 92 4.77 -8.86 -12.16
N THR A 93 4.36 -8.03 -13.12
CA THR A 93 5.12 -7.82 -14.36
C THR A 93 6.46 -7.13 -14.11
N HIS A 94 6.54 -6.22 -13.14
CA HIS A 94 7.79 -5.55 -12.78
C HIS A 94 8.87 -6.49 -12.23
N VAL A 95 8.48 -7.56 -11.57
CA VAL A 95 9.44 -8.58 -11.11
C VAL A 95 9.73 -9.65 -12.18
N GLY A 96 9.06 -9.58 -13.33
CA GLY A 96 9.25 -10.52 -14.45
C GLY A 96 8.45 -11.81 -14.33
N ALA A 97 7.56 -11.91 -13.36
CA ALA A 97 6.67 -13.05 -13.18
C ALA A 97 5.43 -12.97 -14.10
N THR A 98 4.75 -14.08 -14.26
CA THR A 98 3.52 -14.21 -15.06
C THR A 98 2.30 -13.93 -14.21
N VAL A 99 1.44 -13.03 -14.69
CA VAL A 99 0.14 -12.75 -14.05
C VAL A 99 -0.85 -13.84 -14.39
N VAL A 100 -1.49 -14.44 -13.38
CA VAL A 100 -2.57 -15.42 -13.54
C VAL A 100 -3.85 -14.80 -12.97
N PRO A 101 -4.72 -14.20 -13.80
CA PRO A 101 -5.94 -13.59 -13.31
C PRO A 101 -6.98 -14.65 -12.94
N VAL A 102 -7.63 -14.46 -11.80
CA VAL A 102 -8.73 -15.29 -11.31
C VAL A 102 -9.92 -14.41 -11.00
N GLU A 103 -11.11 -14.86 -11.40
CA GLU A 103 -12.35 -14.13 -11.14
C GLU A 103 -12.65 -14.07 -9.63
N PRO A 104 -13.17 -12.93 -9.13
CA PRO A 104 -13.60 -12.85 -7.75
C PRO A 104 -14.93 -13.57 -7.52
N ASN A 105 -15.12 -14.06 -6.31
CA ASN A 105 -16.42 -14.50 -5.84
C ASN A 105 -17.39 -13.30 -5.81
N ILE A 106 -18.58 -13.47 -6.39
CA ILE A 106 -19.54 -12.37 -6.60
C ILE A 106 -20.07 -11.76 -5.29
N ASP A 107 -20.11 -12.53 -4.23
CA ASP A 107 -20.65 -12.09 -2.94
C ASP A 107 -19.61 -11.37 -2.07
N THR A 108 -18.36 -11.75 -2.20
CA THR A 108 -17.27 -11.22 -1.33
C THR A 108 -16.30 -10.29 -2.07
N TYR A 109 -16.25 -10.34 -3.39
CA TYR A 109 -15.29 -9.65 -4.27
C TYR A 109 -13.81 -10.03 -4.02
N ASN A 110 -13.56 -11.06 -3.20
CA ASN A 110 -12.24 -11.65 -3.03
C ASN A 110 -12.00 -12.73 -4.09
N ILE A 111 -10.73 -13.14 -4.28
CA ILE A 111 -10.37 -14.26 -5.15
C ILE A 111 -11.25 -15.48 -4.82
N ASP A 112 -11.80 -16.12 -5.86
CA ASP A 112 -12.53 -17.36 -5.69
C ASP A 112 -11.54 -18.53 -5.76
N PRO A 113 -11.32 -19.26 -4.65
CA PRO A 113 -10.36 -20.36 -4.64
C PRO A 113 -10.82 -21.60 -5.39
N THR A 114 -12.02 -21.59 -5.95
CA THR A 114 -12.57 -22.71 -6.73
C THR A 114 -12.36 -22.53 -8.24
N LEU A 115 -11.88 -21.37 -8.66
CA LEU A 115 -11.53 -21.02 -10.04
C LEU A 115 -10.02 -20.94 -10.21
#